data_ad50e193f5b24d9e63ca25427a8c1876
#
_entry.id   ad50e193f5b24d9e63ca25427a8c1876
#
_cell.length_a   1.000
_cell.length_b   1.000
_cell.length_c   1.000
_cell.angle_alpha   90.00
_cell.angle_beta   90.00
_cell.angle_gamma   90.00
#
_symmetry.space_group_name_H-M   'P 1'
#
loop_
_entity.id
_entity.type
_entity.pdbx_description
1 polymer ?
#
loop_
_entity_poly.entity_id
_entity_poly.type
_entity_poly.pdbx_seq_one_letter_code
_entity_poly.pdbx_strand_id
1 'polypeptide(L)'
;MKTYWFILFVFASISVSAQPGATTNNQPPAEGGKSTFTIGLKQVGSVKPRNVRDIEASNWLLGCETLDRDMADYEQYKEYLGPLGIKRIRLQAGWAKTEKVRGQYDWAWLDRIINDAVQRGLEPWLETSYGNPIYPKAGGINLGAGAPTSPEALAAWDRWVEALVKRYKDKVNEWEVWNEPNFGDNTINSPEMIADLNIRTAEIIKRLQPSAKISGLSMGHIDLDYADAFFKVIHEKGKMKLFDNMAYHDYVYNPDANHWHVAELRRVLDKYAPTVKLRQGENGAPSFGGFGRGALGDWEWSELSQAKWNTRRMLGNLGHDIECSILGIIDMNYASAGSPIKKLNVKGLIESDSTRRAIRPKLAYHAMQHVAAIFDNSLRRLPVRPTYNVNAPLAPGEVKYNKNTDRSLAVYGYEHNNSKKQVYTIWMDECIPNNSYQTRDMNLTFLNANIDQPVYVDIISGGVYEIPASQWKKDGNKLIFQNIPVYDGPILIADKSLIGTRNQ
;
A
#
# COMPACT_ATOMS: atom_id res chain seq x y z
N MET A 1 -11.22 -47.89 13.52
CA MET A 1 -9.82 -47.45 13.67
C MET A 1 -9.41 -46.78 12.37
N LYS A 2 -9.45 -45.46 12.32
CA LYS A 2 -8.93 -44.66 11.19
C LYS A 2 -7.67 -43.95 11.66
N THR A 3 -6.56 -44.30 11.02
CA THR A 3 -5.21 -43.85 11.36
C THR A 3 -5.01 -42.48 10.72
N TYR A 4 -4.82 -41.46 11.56
CA TYR A 4 -4.43 -40.12 11.10
C TYR A 4 -2.92 -40.10 10.85
N TRP A 5 -2.52 -39.77 9.61
CA TRP A 5 -1.13 -39.50 9.27
C TRP A 5 -0.84 -38.02 9.58
N PHE A 6 -0.01 -37.80 10.58
CA PHE A 6 0.62 -36.50 10.81
C PHE A 6 1.80 -36.38 9.84
N ILE A 7 1.72 -35.47 8.88
CA ILE A 7 2.85 -35.08 8.05
C ILE A 7 3.67 -34.06 8.85
N LEU A 8 4.79 -34.51 9.38
CA LEU A 8 5.80 -33.68 10.05
C LEU A 8 6.61 -32.99 8.94
N PHE A 9 6.41 -31.68 8.74
CA PHE A 9 7.34 -30.89 7.94
C PHE A 9 8.61 -30.66 8.74
N VAL A 10 9.66 -31.37 8.39
CA VAL A 10 11.02 -31.11 8.87
C VAL A 10 11.56 -29.92 8.09
N PHE A 11 11.59 -28.76 8.74
CA PHE A 11 12.32 -27.60 8.22
C PHE A 11 13.82 -27.88 8.44
N ALA A 12 14.53 -28.13 7.35
CA ALA A 12 16.00 -28.11 7.35
C ALA A 12 16.45 -26.66 7.55
N SER A 13 16.93 -26.34 8.72
CA SER A 13 17.63 -25.10 9.04
C SER A 13 18.97 -25.07 8.29
N ILE A 14 19.02 -24.34 7.20
CA ILE A 14 20.30 -23.97 6.58
C ILE A 14 20.90 -22.84 7.41
N SER A 15 21.86 -23.18 8.24
CA SER A 15 22.68 -22.21 8.96
C SER A 15 23.59 -21.51 7.94
N VAL A 16 23.20 -20.33 7.47
CA VAL A 16 24.12 -19.43 6.75
C VAL A 16 24.93 -18.70 7.81
N SER A 17 26.20 -19.05 7.90
CA SER A 17 27.16 -18.32 8.73
C SER A 17 27.34 -16.91 8.17
N ALA A 18 26.84 -15.90 8.90
CA ALA A 18 27.09 -14.52 8.60
C ALA A 18 28.58 -14.21 8.78
N GLN A 19 29.24 -13.78 7.71
CA GLN A 19 30.56 -13.16 7.83
C GLN A 19 30.41 -11.76 8.47
N PRO A 20 31.24 -11.39 9.45
CA PRO A 20 31.26 -10.05 10.02
C PRO A 20 31.99 -9.11 9.06
N GLY A 21 31.28 -8.22 8.41
CA GLY A 21 31.92 -7.26 7.51
C GLY A 21 30.98 -6.19 7.00
N ALA A 22 30.79 -5.17 7.77
CA ALA A 22 30.62 -3.75 7.53
C ALA A 22 29.70 -3.19 8.61
N THR A 23 30.27 -2.47 9.55
CA THR A 23 29.52 -1.60 10.47
C THR A 23 28.87 -0.48 9.65
N THR A 24 27.67 -0.73 9.15
CA THR A 24 26.83 0.35 8.64
C THR A 24 26.27 1.11 9.82
N ASN A 25 26.51 2.41 9.86
CA ASN A 25 25.92 3.31 10.83
C ASN A 25 24.38 3.25 10.71
N ASN A 26 23.74 2.45 11.54
CA ASN A 26 22.28 2.23 11.60
C ASN A 26 21.55 3.37 12.34
N GLN A 27 22.05 4.59 12.30
CA GLN A 27 21.28 5.71 12.82
C GLN A 27 20.31 6.22 11.77
N PRO A 28 19.01 6.36 12.11
CA PRO A 28 18.05 7.03 11.24
C PRO A 28 18.53 8.45 10.96
N PRO A 29 18.24 9.01 9.78
CA PRO A 29 18.60 10.39 9.48
C PRO A 29 17.98 11.32 10.52
N ALA A 30 18.74 12.27 11.00
CA ALA A 30 18.28 13.30 11.92
C ALA A 30 17.04 14.03 11.34
N GLU A 31 16.19 14.56 12.21
CA GLU A 31 15.02 15.35 11.83
C GLU A 31 15.33 16.28 10.66
N GLY A 32 14.59 16.12 9.56
CA GLY A 32 14.76 16.93 8.36
C GLY A 32 15.35 16.21 7.14
N GLY A 33 15.47 14.87 7.16
CA GLY A 33 15.79 14.09 5.96
C GLY A 33 17.20 14.32 5.39
N LYS A 34 18.19 14.65 6.20
CA LYS A 34 19.57 14.62 5.75
C LYS A 34 20.03 13.17 5.69
N SER A 35 20.06 12.62 4.48
CA SER A 35 20.72 11.35 4.22
C SER A 35 22.23 11.50 4.49
N THR A 36 22.81 10.57 5.26
CA THR A 36 24.28 10.43 5.36
C THR A 36 24.88 9.81 4.09
N PHE A 37 24.04 9.49 3.13
CA PHE A 37 24.36 8.86 1.87
C PHE A 37 24.79 9.95 0.85
N THR A 38 25.95 9.75 0.23
CA THR A 38 26.46 10.64 -0.81
C THR A 38 26.19 10.04 -2.18
N ILE A 39 25.32 10.65 -2.97
CA ILE A 39 25.00 10.23 -4.34
C ILE A 39 26.12 10.61 -5.33
N GLY A 40 27.09 11.42 -4.91
CA GLY A 40 28.14 11.94 -5.80
C GLY A 40 27.69 13.09 -6.70
N LEU A 41 26.44 13.54 -6.60
CA LEU A 41 25.88 14.69 -7.30
C LEU A 41 25.75 15.89 -6.37
N LYS A 42 25.75 17.11 -6.92
CA LYS A 42 25.57 18.34 -6.13
C LYS A 42 24.11 18.50 -5.75
N GLN A 43 23.81 18.49 -4.44
CA GLN A 43 22.47 18.75 -3.94
C GLN A 43 22.11 20.24 -4.14
N VAL A 44 20.92 20.49 -4.68
CA VAL A 44 20.42 21.85 -4.97
C VAL A 44 19.12 22.18 -4.21
N GLY A 45 18.62 21.26 -3.42
CA GLY A 45 17.44 21.45 -2.59
C GLY A 45 16.90 20.13 -2.05
N SER A 46 15.70 20.18 -1.52
CA SER A 46 14.94 18.99 -1.11
C SER A 46 13.47 19.13 -1.52
N VAL A 47 12.80 18.00 -1.74
CA VAL A 47 11.36 17.96 -2.06
C VAL A 47 10.57 18.68 -0.98
N LYS A 48 9.71 19.61 -1.40
CA LYS A 48 8.80 20.32 -0.50
C LYS A 48 7.55 19.47 -0.28
N PRO A 49 7.26 19.04 0.95
CA PRO A 49 6.02 18.34 1.26
C PRO A 49 4.78 19.17 0.91
N ARG A 50 3.68 18.48 0.58
CA ARG A 50 2.37 19.10 0.33
C ARG A 50 1.37 18.57 1.33
N ASN A 51 0.49 19.44 1.83
CA ASN A 51 -0.62 19.01 2.67
C ASN A 51 -1.73 18.37 1.82
N VAL A 52 -2.52 17.47 2.41
CA VAL A 52 -3.67 16.84 1.73
C VAL A 52 -4.64 17.85 1.15
N ARG A 53 -4.76 19.05 1.73
CA ARG A 53 -5.61 20.13 1.24
C ARG A 53 -5.12 20.76 -0.06
N ASP A 54 -3.83 20.61 -0.36
CA ASP A 54 -3.19 21.11 -1.58
C ASP A 54 -3.20 20.07 -2.72
N ILE A 55 -3.77 18.88 -2.46
CA ILE A 55 -3.84 17.76 -3.40
C ILE A 55 -5.31 17.51 -3.73
N GLU A 56 -5.67 17.60 -4.99
CA GLU A 56 -7.03 17.35 -5.45
C GLU A 56 -7.37 15.85 -5.39
N ALA A 57 -6.55 15.03 -6.06
CA ALA A 57 -6.70 13.59 -6.08
C ALA A 57 -5.34 12.90 -6.30
N SER A 58 -5.23 11.65 -5.89
CA SER A 58 -4.02 10.85 -6.10
C SER A 58 -4.36 9.36 -6.13
N ASN A 59 -3.36 8.55 -6.51
CA ASN A 59 -3.48 7.08 -6.56
C ASN A 59 -3.27 6.41 -5.19
N TRP A 60 -3.05 7.20 -4.14
CA TRP A 60 -2.59 6.73 -2.84
C TRP A 60 -3.73 6.60 -1.85
N LEU A 61 -3.68 5.51 -1.09
CA LEU A 61 -4.51 5.26 0.09
C LEU A 61 -3.60 4.88 1.26
N LEU A 62 -4.07 5.10 2.47
CA LEU A 62 -3.33 4.80 3.69
C LEU A 62 -4.20 4.01 4.65
N GLY A 63 -3.67 2.92 5.15
CA GLY A 63 -4.30 2.13 6.20
C GLY A 63 -4.31 2.86 7.54
N CYS A 64 -5.51 3.11 8.05
CA CYS A 64 -5.78 3.62 9.39
C CYS A 64 -6.70 2.66 10.15
N GLU A 65 -6.59 1.38 9.83
CA GLU A 65 -7.44 0.29 10.34
C GLU A 65 -7.21 0.00 11.81
N THR A 66 -7.98 -1.00 12.29
CA THR A 66 -7.89 -1.61 13.62
C THR A 66 -8.31 -0.73 14.80
N LEU A 67 -8.88 0.45 14.54
CA LEU A 67 -9.46 1.33 15.56
C LEU A 67 -10.75 0.74 16.18
N ASP A 68 -11.43 -0.13 15.44
CA ASP A 68 -12.58 -0.90 15.88
C ASP A 68 -12.22 -1.92 16.99
N ARG A 69 -10.96 -2.39 17.01
CA ARG A 69 -10.41 -3.36 17.96
C ARG A 69 -9.39 -2.77 18.93
N ASP A 70 -9.26 -1.45 18.94
CA ASP A 70 -8.35 -0.70 19.83
C ASP A 70 -6.86 -1.13 19.70
N MET A 71 -6.44 -1.62 18.53
CA MET A 71 -5.04 -1.96 18.25
C MET A 71 -4.18 -0.72 18.00
N ALA A 72 -4.78 0.40 17.60
CA ALA A 72 -4.18 1.71 17.45
C ALA A 72 -5.08 2.77 18.11
N ASP A 73 -4.57 3.99 18.27
CA ASP A 73 -5.32 5.13 18.79
C ASP A 73 -5.21 6.30 17.81
N TYR A 74 -6.36 6.74 17.27
CA TYR A 74 -6.46 7.82 16.28
C TYR A 74 -5.85 9.13 16.78
N GLU A 75 -6.02 9.46 18.06
CA GLU A 75 -5.50 10.68 18.66
C GLU A 75 -3.98 10.79 18.59
N GLN A 76 -3.29 9.65 18.53
CA GLN A 76 -1.82 9.58 18.51
C GLN A 76 -1.24 9.94 17.14
N TYR A 77 -2.00 9.80 16.05
CA TYR A 77 -1.47 9.99 14.71
C TYR A 77 -2.22 10.98 13.83
N LYS A 78 -3.39 11.46 14.24
CA LYS A 78 -4.23 12.35 13.42
C LYS A 78 -3.50 13.60 12.89
N GLU A 79 -2.56 14.16 13.67
CA GLU A 79 -1.79 15.35 13.27
C GLU A 79 -0.80 15.07 12.14
N TYR A 80 -0.41 13.82 11.94
CA TYR A 80 0.51 13.40 10.88
C TYR A 80 -0.20 13.15 9.54
N LEU A 81 -1.51 12.96 9.52
CA LEU A 81 -2.26 12.61 8.32
C LEU A 81 -2.25 13.72 7.27
N GLY A 82 -2.56 14.96 7.67
CA GLY A 82 -2.56 16.10 6.76
C GLY A 82 -1.22 16.37 6.09
N PRO A 83 -0.12 16.49 6.87
CA PRO A 83 1.21 16.72 6.32
C PRO A 83 1.76 15.57 5.46
N LEU A 84 1.30 14.33 5.62
CA LEU A 84 1.73 13.19 4.81
C LEU A 84 1.37 13.35 3.32
N GLY A 85 0.26 14.04 3.02
CA GLY A 85 -0.16 14.26 1.64
C GLY A 85 -0.97 13.13 1.01
N ILE A 86 -1.33 12.09 1.76
CA ILE A 86 -2.19 11.00 1.29
C ILE A 86 -3.63 11.27 1.71
N LYS A 87 -4.51 11.50 0.73
CA LYS A 87 -5.85 12.03 0.97
C LYS A 87 -6.85 10.98 1.43
N ARG A 88 -6.80 9.77 0.88
CA ARG A 88 -7.75 8.69 1.18
C ARG A 88 -7.20 7.81 2.30
N ILE A 89 -8.03 7.59 3.33
CA ILE A 89 -7.68 6.74 4.48
C ILE A 89 -8.67 5.60 4.62
N ARG A 90 -8.15 4.37 4.78
CA ARG A 90 -8.94 3.17 5.02
C ARG A 90 -9.23 3.02 6.51
N LEU A 91 -10.50 2.83 6.86
CA LEU A 91 -11.00 2.67 8.22
C LEU A 91 -11.95 1.48 8.29
N GLN A 92 -11.98 0.78 9.42
CA GLN A 92 -12.92 -0.31 9.69
C GLN A 92 -14.07 0.18 10.57
N ALA A 93 -15.32 -0.06 10.15
CA ALA A 93 -16.51 0.46 10.81
C ALA A 93 -16.87 -0.26 12.11
N GLY A 94 -16.37 -1.50 12.32
CA GLY A 94 -16.45 -2.24 13.57
C GLY A 94 -17.88 -2.48 14.07
N TRP A 95 -18.60 -3.43 13.45
CA TRP A 95 -19.97 -3.76 13.85
C TRP A 95 -20.08 -4.08 15.35
N ALA A 96 -19.23 -4.97 15.89
CA ALA A 96 -19.26 -5.35 17.29
C ALA A 96 -18.94 -4.21 18.26
N LYS A 97 -18.08 -3.26 17.86
CA LYS A 97 -17.79 -2.07 18.69
C LYS A 97 -18.93 -1.08 18.70
N THR A 98 -19.61 -0.96 17.55
CA THR A 98 -20.75 -0.06 17.37
C THR A 98 -22.02 -0.59 18.01
N GLU A 99 -22.28 -1.91 17.95
CA GLU A 99 -23.51 -2.54 18.48
C GLU A 99 -23.16 -3.56 19.56
N LYS A 100 -23.02 -3.08 20.80
CA LYS A 100 -22.78 -3.91 21.99
C LYS A 100 -24.07 -4.50 22.59
N VAL A 101 -25.19 -3.85 22.31
CA VAL A 101 -26.55 -4.28 22.69
C VAL A 101 -27.38 -4.34 21.42
N ARG A 102 -28.09 -5.43 21.20
CA ARG A 102 -28.85 -5.69 19.96
C ARG A 102 -29.80 -4.52 19.62
N GLY A 103 -29.67 -3.99 18.42
CA GLY A 103 -30.45 -2.87 17.91
C GLY A 103 -30.08 -1.49 18.49
N GLN A 104 -29.05 -1.38 19.33
CA GLN A 104 -28.58 -0.11 19.89
C GLN A 104 -27.17 0.20 19.38
N TYR A 105 -27.02 1.31 18.66
CA TYR A 105 -25.76 1.70 18.04
C TYR A 105 -25.11 2.86 18.79
N ASP A 106 -23.88 2.64 19.26
CA ASP A 106 -23.00 3.68 19.78
C ASP A 106 -21.99 4.11 18.68
N TRP A 107 -22.24 5.26 18.09
CA TRP A 107 -21.41 5.83 17.03
C TRP A 107 -20.34 6.79 17.54
N ALA A 108 -20.32 7.13 18.84
CA ALA A 108 -19.50 8.23 19.35
C ALA A 108 -18.01 8.09 19.00
N TRP A 109 -17.47 6.87 19.06
CA TRP A 109 -16.09 6.60 18.72
C TRP A 109 -15.78 6.82 17.23
N LEU A 110 -16.68 6.40 16.33
CA LEU A 110 -16.49 6.51 14.87
C LEU A 110 -16.81 7.92 14.38
N ASP A 111 -17.82 8.60 14.96
CA ASP A 111 -18.15 9.99 14.70
C ASP A 111 -16.95 10.91 14.89
N ARG A 112 -16.24 10.75 16.00
CA ARG A 112 -15.05 11.53 16.31
C ARG A 112 -14.00 11.39 15.22
N ILE A 113 -13.74 10.16 14.77
CA ILE A 113 -12.73 9.85 13.75
C ILE A 113 -13.15 10.41 12.39
N ILE A 114 -14.36 10.09 11.92
CA ILE A 114 -14.84 10.50 10.60
C ILE A 114 -14.95 12.03 10.52
N ASN A 115 -15.45 12.69 11.56
CA ASN A 115 -15.59 14.15 11.57
C ASN A 115 -14.22 14.85 11.54
N ASP A 116 -13.28 14.42 12.36
CA ASP A 116 -11.92 14.98 12.37
C ASP A 116 -11.20 14.74 11.04
N ALA A 117 -11.30 13.52 10.48
CA ALA A 117 -10.68 13.20 9.20
C ALA A 117 -11.19 14.10 8.07
N VAL A 118 -12.53 14.26 7.94
CA VAL A 118 -13.14 15.15 6.93
C VAL A 118 -12.76 16.60 7.17
N GLN A 119 -12.72 17.05 8.42
CA GLN A 119 -12.29 18.41 8.76
C GLN A 119 -10.84 18.68 8.36
N ARG A 120 -9.96 17.66 8.38
CA ARG A 120 -8.57 17.75 7.93
C ARG A 120 -8.43 17.75 6.40
N GLY A 121 -9.49 17.48 5.65
CA GLY A 121 -9.50 17.36 4.18
C GLY A 121 -9.16 15.95 3.71
N LEU A 122 -9.28 14.95 4.60
CA LEU A 122 -9.14 13.53 4.27
C LEU A 122 -10.45 12.96 3.73
N GLU A 123 -10.36 11.92 2.95
CA GLU A 123 -11.47 11.17 2.37
C GLU A 123 -11.49 9.75 2.97
N PRO A 124 -12.41 9.48 3.92
CA PRO A 124 -12.54 8.15 4.49
C PRO A 124 -13.01 7.13 3.45
N TRP A 125 -12.32 5.99 3.36
CA TRP A 125 -12.75 4.77 2.71
C TRP A 125 -13.10 3.78 3.83
N LEU A 126 -14.41 3.49 3.98
CA LEU A 126 -14.92 2.81 5.17
C LEU A 126 -15.29 1.36 4.85
N GLU A 127 -14.64 0.44 5.54
CA GLU A 127 -14.88 -0.99 5.42
C GLU A 127 -15.99 -1.45 6.37
N THR A 128 -16.97 -2.17 5.85
CA THR A 128 -17.99 -2.85 6.65
C THR A 128 -17.42 -4.19 7.13
N SER A 129 -16.93 -4.23 8.37
CA SER A 129 -16.34 -5.42 9.03
C SER A 129 -16.30 -5.23 10.56
N TYR A 130 -16.04 -6.25 11.31
CA TYR A 130 -16.17 -7.66 11.05
C TYR A 130 -17.56 -8.17 11.46
N GLY A 131 -17.68 -9.42 11.95
CA GLY A 131 -18.91 -9.92 12.51
C GLY A 131 -19.24 -9.36 13.90
N ASN A 132 -20.36 -9.78 14.47
CA ASN A 132 -20.78 -9.39 15.81
C ASN A 132 -21.29 -10.58 16.64
N PRO A 133 -20.46 -11.09 17.57
CA PRO A 133 -20.77 -12.30 18.35
C PRO A 133 -22.03 -12.23 19.23
N ILE A 134 -22.64 -11.05 19.40
CA ILE A 134 -23.90 -10.95 20.14
C ILE A 134 -25.09 -11.60 19.43
N TYR A 135 -24.94 -11.87 18.11
CA TYR A 135 -25.90 -12.60 17.31
C TYR A 135 -25.40 -14.01 16.99
N PRO A 136 -26.26 -15.04 17.06
CA PRO A 136 -25.88 -16.40 16.71
C PRO A 136 -25.42 -16.49 15.22
N LYS A 137 -24.25 -17.10 15.00
CA LYS A 137 -23.65 -17.27 13.66
C LYS A 137 -23.42 -15.95 12.89
N ALA A 138 -23.19 -14.87 13.60
CA ALA A 138 -22.85 -13.58 13.01
C ALA A 138 -21.32 -13.38 12.86
N GLY A 139 -20.55 -14.43 13.02
CA GLY A 139 -19.09 -14.39 12.88
C GLY A 139 -18.37 -13.81 14.09
N GLY A 140 -17.09 -13.57 13.91
CA GLY A 140 -16.20 -13.00 14.93
C GLY A 140 -15.65 -11.64 14.56
N ILE A 141 -14.82 -11.08 15.43
CA ILE A 141 -14.26 -9.73 15.31
C ILE A 141 -12.82 -9.71 14.78
N ASN A 142 -12.20 -10.86 14.61
CA ASN A 142 -10.78 -10.95 14.24
C ASN A 142 -10.60 -11.42 12.80
N LEU A 143 -9.42 -11.18 12.28
CA LEU A 143 -8.97 -11.70 11.00
C LEU A 143 -9.16 -13.23 10.92
N GLY A 144 -9.68 -13.72 9.80
CA GLY A 144 -10.02 -15.14 9.60
C GLY A 144 -11.32 -15.59 10.25
N ALA A 145 -12.04 -14.70 10.94
CA ALA A 145 -13.36 -15.04 11.48
C ALA A 145 -14.42 -15.17 10.37
N GLY A 146 -15.44 -16.03 10.62
CA GLY A 146 -16.54 -16.20 9.69
C GLY A 146 -17.42 -14.95 9.58
N ALA A 147 -17.99 -14.76 8.39
CA ALA A 147 -19.02 -13.78 8.10
C ALA A 147 -20.39 -14.20 8.66
N PRO A 148 -21.38 -13.29 8.73
CA PRO A 148 -22.74 -13.62 9.17
C PRO A 148 -23.40 -14.66 8.25
N THR A 149 -24.03 -15.70 8.83
CA THR A 149 -24.64 -16.79 8.03
C THR A 149 -26.10 -17.11 8.42
N SER A 150 -26.52 -16.87 9.68
CA SER A 150 -27.90 -17.13 10.02
C SER A 150 -28.85 -16.02 9.50
N PRO A 151 -30.15 -16.35 9.26
CA PRO A 151 -31.12 -15.32 8.86
C PRO A 151 -31.22 -14.15 9.86
N GLU A 152 -31.11 -14.44 11.16
CA GLU A 152 -31.11 -13.40 12.20
C GLU A 152 -29.85 -12.49 12.10
N ALA A 153 -28.67 -13.09 11.93
CA ALA A 153 -27.41 -12.38 11.80
C ALA A 153 -27.38 -11.53 10.54
N LEU A 154 -27.82 -12.06 9.41
CA LEU A 154 -27.91 -11.34 8.14
C LEU A 154 -28.89 -10.16 8.22
N ALA A 155 -30.05 -10.35 8.86
CA ALA A 155 -31.01 -9.27 9.08
C ALA A 155 -30.45 -8.18 10.03
N ALA A 156 -29.66 -8.58 11.03
CA ALA A 156 -28.96 -7.63 11.92
C ALA A 156 -27.85 -6.86 11.18
N TRP A 157 -27.06 -7.56 10.34
CA TRP A 157 -26.09 -6.95 9.43
C TRP A 157 -26.72 -5.89 8.54
N ASP A 158 -27.84 -6.20 7.89
CA ASP A 158 -28.53 -5.26 7.03
C ASP A 158 -28.95 -3.98 7.77
N ARG A 159 -29.52 -4.14 8.97
CA ARG A 159 -29.92 -2.98 9.80
C ARG A 159 -28.72 -2.14 10.21
N TRP A 160 -27.60 -2.78 10.58
CA TRP A 160 -26.38 -2.09 10.93
C TRP A 160 -25.79 -1.34 9.74
N VAL A 161 -25.66 -1.99 8.57
CA VAL A 161 -25.17 -1.35 7.34
C VAL A 161 -26.09 -0.18 6.95
N GLU A 162 -27.41 -0.36 7.02
CA GLU A 162 -28.35 0.71 6.72
C GLU A 162 -28.18 1.93 7.67
N ALA A 163 -28.02 1.67 8.97
CA ALA A 163 -27.79 2.73 9.95
C ALA A 163 -26.44 3.42 9.73
N LEU A 164 -25.37 2.65 9.44
CA LEU A 164 -24.03 3.14 9.13
C LEU A 164 -24.04 4.08 7.92
N VAL A 165 -24.63 3.63 6.81
CA VAL A 165 -24.67 4.42 5.56
C VAL A 165 -25.54 5.68 5.74
N LYS A 166 -26.71 5.58 6.36
CA LYS A 166 -27.55 6.75 6.66
C LYS A 166 -26.80 7.82 7.46
N ARG A 167 -25.91 7.39 8.36
CA ARG A 167 -25.15 8.30 9.22
C ARG A 167 -24.01 8.99 8.49
N TYR A 168 -23.31 8.27 7.60
CA TYR A 168 -22.03 8.76 7.04
C TYR A 168 -22.06 9.07 5.55
N LYS A 169 -23.15 8.84 4.80
CA LYS A 169 -23.23 9.03 3.35
C LYS A 169 -22.84 10.44 2.85
N ASP A 170 -22.95 11.46 3.69
CA ASP A 170 -22.57 12.82 3.34
C ASP A 170 -21.09 13.14 3.65
N LYS A 171 -20.33 12.16 4.19
CA LYS A 171 -18.92 12.27 4.61
C LYS A 171 -18.04 11.17 4.03
N VAL A 172 -18.62 10.02 3.72
CA VAL A 172 -17.95 8.84 3.20
C VAL A 172 -18.49 8.55 1.80
N ASN A 173 -17.62 8.60 0.80
CA ASN A 173 -17.97 8.34 -0.60
C ASN A 173 -17.50 6.99 -1.10
N GLU A 174 -16.59 6.33 -0.37
CA GLU A 174 -16.07 5.02 -0.71
C GLU A 174 -16.31 4.01 0.40
N TRP A 175 -16.78 2.83 0.02
CA TRP A 175 -17.11 1.73 0.92
C TRP A 175 -16.39 0.47 0.49
N GLU A 176 -16.06 -0.38 1.45
CA GLU A 176 -15.51 -1.70 1.20
C GLU A 176 -16.31 -2.75 1.95
N VAL A 177 -16.43 -3.94 1.36
CA VAL A 177 -17.19 -5.01 2.00
C VAL A 177 -16.27 -6.13 2.45
N TRP A 178 -16.22 -6.34 3.77
CA TRP A 178 -15.41 -7.34 4.45
C TRP A 178 -13.90 -7.11 4.33
N ASN A 179 -13.11 -7.94 5.04
CA ASN A 179 -11.65 -7.94 5.02
C ASN A 179 -11.10 -9.36 4.98
N GLU A 180 -10.25 -9.63 3.99
CA GLU A 180 -9.51 -10.88 3.82
C GLU A 180 -10.36 -12.15 4.02
N PRO A 181 -11.45 -12.33 3.25
CA PRO A 181 -12.34 -13.45 3.44
C PRO A 181 -11.68 -14.81 3.20
N ASN A 182 -10.66 -14.86 2.35
CA ASN A 182 -9.88 -16.06 2.05
C ASN A 182 -8.67 -16.27 2.98
N PHE A 183 -8.61 -15.56 4.12
CA PHE A 183 -7.57 -15.78 5.11
C PHE A 183 -7.88 -17.02 5.95
N GLY A 184 -6.94 -17.98 5.98
CA GLY A 184 -7.12 -19.25 6.71
C GLY A 184 -7.86 -20.31 5.91
N ASP A 185 -8.91 -20.89 6.46
CA ASP A 185 -9.70 -21.94 5.82
C ASP A 185 -10.83 -21.35 4.98
N ASN A 186 -10.75 -21.49 3.65
CA ASN A 186 -11.76 -21.02 2.69
C ASN A 186 -13.16 -21.64 2.90
N THR A 187 -13.29 -22.71 3.69
CA THR A 187 -14.59 -23.30 4.03
C THR A 187 -15.37 -22.47 5.04
N ILE A 188 -14.71 -21.60 5.78
CA ILE A 188 -15.35 -20.69 6.74
C ILE A 188 -16.05 -19.53 6.02
N ASN A 189 -15.37 -18.98 4.99
CA ASN A 189 -15.87 -17.89 4.17
C ASN A 189 -15.77 -18.29 2.68
N SER A 190 -16.69 -19.16 2.22
CA SER A 190 -16.65 -19.57 0.83
C SER A 190 -16.85 -18.38 -0.12
N PRO A 191 -16.29 -18.41 -1.34
CA PRO A 191 -16.43 -17.32 -2.30
C PRO A 191 -17.89 -16.98 -2.62
N GLU A 192 -18.78 -17.99 -2.64
CA GLU A 192 -20.22 -17.79 -2.90
C GLU A 192 -20.90 -17.03 -1.75
N MET A 193 -20.61 -17.43 -0.51
CA MET A 193 -21.16 -16.78 0.68
C MET A 193 -20.69 -15.32 0.79
N ILE A 194 -19.42 -15.07 0.51
CA ILE A 194 -18.86 -13.72 0.52
C ILE A 194 -19.38 -12.89 -0.65
N ALA A 195 -19.59 -13.49 -1.83
CA ALA A 195 -20.24 -12.80 -2.95
C ALA A 195 -21.66 -12.35 -2.58
N ASP A 196 -22.44 -13.22 -1.92
CA ASP A 196 -23.78 -12.88 -1.46
C ASP A 196 -23.79 -11.77 -0.41
N LEU A 197 -22.86 -11.80 0.55
CA LEU A 197 -22.71 -10.73 1.53
C LEU A 197 -22.32 -9.41 0.85
N ASN A 198 -21.42 -9.46 -0.13
CA ASN A 198 -21.00 -8.29 -0.92
C ASN A 198 -22.18 -7.68 -1.70
N ILE A 199 -22.96 -8.49 -2.41
CA ILE A 199 -24.15 -8.03 -3.14
C ILE A 199 -25.14 -7.37 -2.19
N ARG A 200 -25.50 -8.04 -1.10
CA ARG A 200 -26.45 -7.58 -0.09
C ARG A 200 -26.03 -6.21 0.48
N THR A 201 -24.78 -6.09 0.85
CA THR A 201 -24.22 -4.84 1.42
C THR A 201 -24.18 -3.74 0.37
N ALA A 202 -23.74 -4.05 -0.85
CA ALA A 202 -23.65 -3.07 -1.94
C ALA A 202 -25.04 -2.56 -2.36
N GLU A 203 -26.07 -3.41 -2.36
CA GLU A 203 -27.47 -3.00 -2.66
C GLU A 203 -27.99 -2.02 -1.62
N ILE A 204 -27.71 -2.24 -0.34
CA ILE A 204 -28.09 -1.29 0.74
C ILE A 204 -27.37 0.04 0.54
N ILE A 205 -26.05 0.01 0.29
CA ILE A 205 -25.26 1.23 0.08
C ILE A 205 -25.79 2.00 -1.14
N LYS A 206 -25.92 1.36 -2.31
CA LYS A 206 -26.38 2.04 -3.55
C LYS A 206 -27.81 2.54 -3.45
N ARG A 207 -28.69 1.86 -2.70
CA ARG A 207 -30.06 2.35 -2.43
C ARG A 207 -30.08 3.65 -1.64
N LEU A 208 -29.17 3.81 -0.68
CA LEU A 208 -29.11 4.98 0.22
C LEU A 208 -28.20 6.10 -0.29
N GLN A 209 -27.19 5.73 -1.10
CA GLN A 209 -26.19 6.61 -1.67
C GLN A 209 -25.81 6.11 -3.08
N PRO A 210 -26.61 6.43 -4.11
CA PRO A 210 -26.39 5.92 -5.48
C PRO A 210 -25.02 6.26 -6.06
N SER A 211 -24.41 7.38 -5.65
CA SER A 211 -23.08 7.84 -6.11
C SER A 211 -21.91 7.17 -5.38
N ALA A 212 -22.15 6.39 -4.32
CA ALA A 212 -21.10 5.71 -3.57
C ALA A 212 -20.25 4.83 -4.46
N LYS A 213 -18.93 4.84 -4.26
CA LYS A 213 -18.00 3.87 -4.83
C LYS A 213 -17.89 2.67 -3.90
N ILE A 214 -17.88 1.47 -4.46
CA ILE A 214 -17.84 0.23 -3.68
C ILE A 214 -16.70 -0.66 -4.15
N SER A 215 -15.88 -1.09 -3.19
CA SER A 215 -14.87 -2.12 -3.36
C SER A 215 -15.40 -3.45 -2.80
N GLY A 216 -15.31 -4.50 -3.59
CA GLY A 216 -15.62 -5.87 -3.18
C GLY A 216 -14.39 -6.75 -3.09
N LEU A 217 -14.59 -8.02 -2.76
CA LEU A 217 -13.61 -9.09 -2.69
C LEU A 217 -12.63 -8.96 -1.52
N SER A 218 -11.77 -7.94 -1.49
CA SER A 218 -10.78 -7.64 -0.42
C SER A 218 -9.94 -8.85 0.04
N MET A 219 -9.42 -9.63 -0.93
CA MET A 219 -8.66 -10.84 -0.67
C MET A 219 -7.35 -10.56 0.08
N GLY A 220 -7.01 -11.38 1.07
CA GLY A 220 -5.76 -11.30 1.82
C GLY A 220 -4.53 -11.71 0.99
N HIS A 221 -4.69 -12.64 0.06
CA HIS A 221 -3.70 -13.04 -0.94
C HIS A 221 -4.42 -13.35 -2.25
N ILE A 222 -3.70 -13.26 -3.37
CA ILE A 222 -4.29 -13.58 -4.67
C ILE A 222 -4.51 -15.10 -4.76
N ASP A 223 -5.78 -15.49 -4.78
CA ASP A 223 -6.26 -16.83 -5.04
C ASP A 223 -7.19 -16.74 -6.25
N LEU A 224 -6.72 -17.22 -7.41
CA LEU A 224 -7.43 -17.07 -8.69
C LEU A 224 -8.71 -17.88 -8.73
N ASP A 225 -8.74 -19.05 -8.10
CA ASP A 225 -9.92 -19.93 -8.08
C ASP A 225 -11.01 -19.32 -7.16
N TYR A 226 -10.61 -18.80 -6.01
CA TYR A 226 -11.51 -18.04 -5.13
C TYR A 226 -12.10 -16.82 -5.83
N ALA A 227 -11.26 -16.06 -6.53
CA ALA A 227 -11.68 -14.86 -7.25
C ALA A 227 -12.64 -15.21 -8.41
N ASP A 228 -12.34 -16.26 -9.19
CA ASP A 228 -13.18 -16.69 -10.31
C ASP A 228 -14.57 -17.12 -9.80
N ALA A 229 -14.64 -17.93 -8.74
CA ALA A 229 -15.89 -18.35 -8.12
C ALA A 229 -16.70 -17.16 -7.57
N PHE A 230 -16.03 -16.22 -6.88
CA PHE A 230 -16.65 -15.00 -6.36
C PHE A 230 -17.23 -14.13 -7.49
N PHE A 231 -16.46 -13.86 -8.55
CA PHE A 231 -16.93 -13.04 -9.68
C PHE A 231 -18.04 -13.70 -10.45
N LYS A 232 -17.97 -15.03 -10.63
CA LYS A 232 -19.01 -15.81 -11.30
C LYS A 232 -20.38 -15.63 -10.63
N VAL A 233 -20.44 -15.77 -9.30
CA VAL A 233 -21.71 -15.59 -8.56
C VAL A 233 -22.29 -14.19 -8.77
N ILE A 234 -21.46 -13.16 -8.66
CA ILE A 234 -21.92 -11.76 -8.83
C ILE A 234 -22.39 -11.52 -10.27
N HIS A 235 -21.67 -12.09 -11.25
CA HIS A 235 -22.00 -11.99 -12.67
C HIS A 235 -23.32 -12.69 -12.99
N GLU A 236 -23.50 -13.94 -12.58
CA GLU A 236 -24.71 -14.74 -12.80
C GLU A 236 -25.95 -14.09 -12.20
N LYS A 237 -25.79 -13.38 -11.07
CA LYS A 237 -26.86 -12.57 -10.45
C LYS A 237 -27.05 -11.19 -11.10
N GLY A 238 -26.27 -10.83 -12.12
CA GLY A 238 -26.35 -9.55 -12.82
C GLY A 238 -25.95 -8.34 -11.96
N LYS A 239 -25.07 -8.52 -10.96
CA LYS A 239 -24.76 -7.50 -9.94
C LYS A 239 -23.37 -6.87 -10.06
N MET A 240 -22.56 -7.21 -11.06
CA MET A 240 -21.19 -6.67 -11.21
C MET A 240 -21.14 -5.15 -11.24
N LYS A 241 -22.13 -4.48 -11.80
CA LYS A 241 -22.22 -3.02 -11.86
C LYS A 241 -22.43 -2.31 -10.52
N LEU A 242 -22.64 -3.05 -9.43
CA LEU A 242 -22.67 -2.50 -8.08
C LEU A 242 -21.27 -2.06 -7.61
N PHE A 243 -20.21 -2.64 -8.20
CA PHE A 243 -18.84 -2.48 -7.76
C PHE A 243 -18.03 -1.61 -8.72
N ASP A 244 -17.24 -0.72 -8.15
CA ASP A 244 -16.29 0.13 -8.87
C ASP A 244 -14.89 -0.50 -8.90
N ASN A 245 -14.54 -1.22 -7.83
CA ASN A 245 -13.25 -1.88 -7.66
C ASN A 245 -13.40 -3.27 -7.04
N MET A 246 -12.42 -4.14 -7.32
CA MET A 246 -12.16 -5.39 -6.58
C MET A 246 -10.79 -5.26 -5.91
N ALA A 247 -10.78 -5.40 -4.58
CA ALA A 247 -9.58 -5.22 -3.78
C ALA A 247 -8.85 -6.56 -3.53
N TYR A 248 -7.53 -6.49 -3.45
CA TYR A 248 -6.64 -7.56 -3.03
C TYR A 248 -5.51 -6.97 -2.17
N HIS A 249 -4.89 -7.76 -1.31
CA HIS A 249 -3.78 -7.34 -0.46
C HIS A 249 -2.44 -7.85 -0.97
N ASP A 250 -2.19 -9.16 -0.86
CA ASP A 250 -1.05 -9.89 -1.43
C ASP A 250 0.33 -9.39 -0.98
N TYR A 251 0.66 -9.67 0.28
CA TYR A 251 1.95 -9.32 0.86
C TYR A 251 3.08 -10.17 0.26
N VAL A 252 4.07 -9.52 -0.34
CA VAL A 252 5.25 -10.14 -0.95
C VAL A 252 6.55 -9.49 -0.47
N TYR A 253 7.63 -10.27 -0.37
CA TYR A 253 8.92 -9.75 0.10
C TYR A 253 9.56 -8.75 -0.89
N ASN A 254 9.56 -9.07 -2.18
CA ASN A 254 9.96 -8.12 -3.21
C ASN A 254 8.71 -7.42 -3.76
N PRO A 255 8.56 -6.08 -3.57
CA PRO A 255 7.37 -5.35 -3.95
C PRO A 255 7.06 -5.37 -5.46
N ASP A 256 8.04 -5.69 -6.30
CA ASP A 256 7.86 -5.73 -7.76
C ASP A 256 7.56 -7.14 -8.29
N ALA A 257 7.66 -8.18 -7.45
CA ALA A 257 7.68 -9.57 -7.91
C ALA A 257 6.31 -10.13 -8.29
N ASN A 258 5.19 -9.52 -7.89
CA ASN A 258 3.85 -10.09 -8.07
C ASN A 258 2.97 -9.42 -9.13
N HIS A 259 3.49 -8.45 -9.90
CA HIS A 259 2.69 -7.78 -10.93
C HIS A 259 2.16 -8.75 -12.01
N TRP A 260 2.87 -9.83 -12.29
CA TRP A 260 2.37 -10.89 -13.17
C TRP A 260 1.13 -11.58 -12.61
N HIS A 261 1.09 -11.84 -11.30
CA HIS A 261 -0.03 -12.49 -10.62
C HIS A 261 -1.26 -11.55 -10.57
N VAL A 262 -1.02 -10.25 -10.35
CA VAL A 262 -2.06 -9.22 -10.47
C VAL A 262 -2.63 -9.16 -11.90
N ALA A 263 -1.77 -9.34 -12.93
CA ALA A 263 -2.23 -9.42 -14.31
C ALA A 263 -3.08 -10.67 -14.57
N GLU A 264 -2.78 -11.82 -13.94
CA GLU A 264 -3.66 -13.00 -13.99
C GLU A 264 -5.02 -12.72 -13.32
N LEU A 265 -5.02 -12.10 -12.13
CA LEU A 265 -6.26 -11.70 -11.47
C LEU A 265 -7.07 -10.72 -12.35
N ARG A 266 -6.41 -9.80 -13.07
CA ARG A 266 -7.06 -8.92 -14.04
C ARG A 266 -7.74 -9.71 -15.16
N ARG A 267 -7.06 -10.74 -15.72
CA ARG A 267 -7.65 -11.61 -16.74
C ARG A 267 -8.87 -12.39 -16.23
N VAL A 268 -8.83 -12.84 -14.97
CA VAL A 268 -9.99 -13.48 -14.34
C VAL A 268 -11.16 -12.50 -14.25
N LEU A 269 -10.94 -11.29 -13.74
CA LEU A 269 -11.99 -10.28 -13.62
C LEU A 269 -12.53 -9.83 -15.00
N ASP A 270 -11.69 -9.76 -16.02
CA ASP A 270 -12.08 -9.35 -17.38
C ASP A 270 -13.12 -10.27 -18.02
N LYS A 271 -13.17 -11.55 -17.62
CA LYS A 271 -14.20 -12.50 -18.08
C LYS A 271 -15.61 -12.04 -17.68
N TYR A 272 -15.75 -11.29 -16.60
CA TYR A 272 -17.01 -10.93 -15.95
C TYR A 272 -17.32 -9.44 -16.01
N ALA A 273 -16.31 -8.59 -15.84
CA ALA A 273 -16.48 -7.15 -15.73
C ALA A 273 -15.20 -6.36 -16.11
N PRO A 274 -14.90 -6.17 -17.40
CA PRO A 274 -13.67 -5.49 -17.84
C PRO A 274 -13.56 -4.01 -17.42
N THR A 275 -14.66 -3.39 -17.03
CA THR A 275 -14.70 -1.98 -16.60
C THR A 275 -14.46 -1.80 -15.10
N VAL A 276 -14.60 -2.85 -14.30
CA VAL A 276 -14.34 -2.84 -12.85
C VAL A 276 -12.82 -2.85 -12.64
N LYS A 277 -12.31 -1.97 -11.79
CA LYS A 277 -10.87 -1.84 -11.55
C LYS A 277 -10.37 -2.85 -10.50
N LEU A 278 -9.08 -3.14 -10.55
CA LEU A 278 -8.39 -3.75 -9.40
C LEU A 278 -7.81 -2.65 -8.51
N ARG A 279 -7.82 -2.90 -7.20
CA ARG A 279 -7.22 -2.03 -6.19
C ARG A 279 -6.36 -2.87 -5.25
N GLN A 280 -5.16 -2.45 -5.01
CA GLN A 280 -4.34 -3.02 -3.93
C GLN A 280 -4.76 -2.35 -2.62
N GLY A 281 -5.59 -3.08 -1.84
CA GLY A 281 -6.34 -2.55 -0.71
C GLY A 281 -5.53 -2.44 0.58
N GLU A 282 -4.52 -3.29 0.76
CA GLU A 282 -3.68 -3.32 1.95
C GLU A 282 -2.33 -3.96 1.62
N ASN A 283 -1.24 -3.32 2.05
CA ASN A 283 0.10 -3.88 1.90
C ASN A 283 1.12 -3.04 2.69
N GLY A 284 2.30 -3.57 2.99
CA GLY A 284 3.35 -2.82 3.69
C GLY A 284 4.44 -3.72 4.23
N ALA A 285 5.66 -3.20 4.31
CA ALA A 285 6.78 -3.90 4.93
C ALA A 285 6.98 -3.47 6.38
N PRO A 286 7.46 -4.38 7.24
CA PRO A 286 7.89 -4.02 8.60
C PRO A 286 9.13 -3.11 8.59
N SER A 287 9.26 -2.28 9.62
CA SER A 287 10.48 -1.47 9.85
C SER A 287 11.56 -2.22 10.64
N PHE A 288 11.21 -3.42 11.09
CA PHE A 288 12.09 -4.25 11.93
C PHE A 288 11.68 -5.71 11.80
N GLY A 289 12.65 -6.59 11.62
CA GLY A 289 12.43 -8.03 11.49
C GLY A 289 12.09 -8.71 12.82
N GLY A 290 11.57 -9.92 12.73
CA GLY A 290 11.31 -10.79 13.86
C GLY A 290 10.01 -11.58 13.77
N PHE A 291 10.05 -12.83 14.17
CA PHE A 291 8.93 -13.76 14.13
C PHE A 291 7.71 -13.23 14.92
N GLY A 292 6.50 -13.44 14.42
CA GLY A 292 5.25 -13.10 15.11
C GLY A 292 4.87 -11.61 15.01
N ARG A 293 5.38 -10.87 14.01
CA ARG A 293 5.05 -9.46 13.74
C ARG A 293 4.06 -9.26 12.59
N GLY A 294 3.32 -10.30 12.22
CA GLY A 294 2.40 -10.29 11.08
C GLY A 294 3.10 -10.64 9.77
N ALA A 295 2.41 -10.43 8.64
CA ALA A 295 2.93 -10.74 7.32
C ALA A 295 4.31 -10.10 7.07
N LEU A 296 5.21 -10.82 6.42
CA LEU A 296 6.61 -10.46 6.11
C LEU A 296 7.52 -10.24 7.33
N GLY A 297 7.04 -10.50 8.57
CA GLY A 297 7.79 -10.20 9.80
C GLY A 297 9.05 -11.05 10.02
N ASP A 298 9.20 -12.15 9.31
CA ASP A 298 10.28 -13.13 9.43
C ASP A 298 11.54 -12.78 8.60
N TRP A 299 11.56 -11.62 7.93
CA TRP A 299 12.70 -11.12 7.15
C TRP A 299 13.53 -10.08 7.92
N GLU A 300 14.77 -9.85 7.51
CA GLU A 300 15.68 -8.86 8.11
C GLU A 300 15.34 -7.42 7.64
N TRP A 301 14.25 -6.87 8.18
CA TRP A 301 13.82 -5.52 7.87
C TRP A 301 14.57 -4.45 8.68
N SER A 302 14.64 -3.26 8.08
CA SER A 302 15.09 -2.02 8.71
C SER A 302 14.16 -0.87 8.27
N GLU A 303 14.26 0.29 8.88
CA GLU A 303 13.51 1.47 8.41
C GLU A 303 13.86 1.84 6.97
N LEU A 304 15.12 1.65 6.56
CA LEU A 304 15.55 1.91 5.18
C LEU A 304 14.89 0.94 4.21
N SER A 305 14.93 -0.35 4.48
CA SER A 305 14.30 -1.35 3.61
C SER A 305 12.78 -1.23 3.59
N GLN A 306 12.14 -0.83 4.70
CA GLN A 306 10.72 -0.46 4.75
C GLN A 306 10.41 0.73 3.83
N ALA A 307 11.19 1.80 3.92
CA ALA A 307 10.99 3.00 3.11
C ALA A 307 11.11 2.70 1.61
N LYS A 308 12.14 1.94 1.22
CA LYS A 308 12.30 1.48 -0.16
C LYS A 308 11.14 0.61 -0.61
N TRP A 309 10.73 -0.36 0.22
CA TRP A 309 9.63 -1.26 -0.09
C TRP A 309 8.32 -0.51 -0.34
N ASN A 310 7.94 0.37 0.59
CA ASN A 310 6.70 1.12 0.49
C ASN A 310 6.68 2.03 -0.75
N THR A 311 7.78 2.75 -1.01
CA THR A 311 7.87 3.67 -2.16
C THR A 311 7.95 2.93 -3.50
N ARG A 312 8.63 1.77 -3.57
CA ARG A 312 8.62 0.89 -4.75
C ARG A 312 7.22 0.35 -5.00
N ARG A 313 6.50 -0.10 -3.95
CA ARG A 313 5.12 -0.57 -4.06
C ARG A 313 4.19 0.54 -4.58
N MET A 314 4.28 1.75 -4.03
CA MET A 314 3.49 2.88 -4.51
C MET A 314 3.77 3.15 -5.99
N LEU A 315 5.02 3.39 -6.35
CA LEU A 315 5.38 3.78 -7.71
C LEU A 315 5.26 2.63 -8.71
N GLY A 316 5.49 1.39 -8.31
CA GLY A 316 5.25 0.20 -9.14
C GLY A 316 3.77 0.02 -9.46
N ASN A 317 2.90 0.12 -8.46
CA ASN A 317 1.46 0.08 -8.68
C ASN A 317 0.97 1.24 -9.56
N LEU A 318 1.48 2.47 -9.34
CA LEU A 318 1.19 3.60 -10.23
C LEU A 318 1.61 3.30 -11.69
N GLY A 319 2.77 2.68 -11.88
CA GLY A 319 3.26 2.23 -13.18
C GLY A 319 2.41 1.16 -13.85
N HIS A 320 1.54 0.49 -13.11
CA HIS A 320 0.59 -0.52 -13.59
C HIS A 320 -0.87 -0.04 -13.55
N ASP A 321 -1.12 1.25 -13.31
CA ASP A 321 -2.46 1.86 -13.18
C ASP A 321 -3.32 1.22 -12.07
N ILE A 322 -2.68 0.81 -10.96
CA ILE A 322 -3.31 0.20 -9.79
C ILE A 322 -3.28 1.19 -8.63
N GLU A 323 -4.42 1.45 -7.99
CA GLU A 323 -4.47 2.22 -6.75
C GLU A 323 -3.79 1.45 -5.62
N CYS A 324 -3.03 2.17 -4.78
CA CYS A 324 -2.17 1.56 -3.77
C CYS A 324 -2.49 2.05 -2.37
N SER A 325 -2.81 1.12 -1.47
CA SER A 325 -2.97 1.37 -0.04
C SER A 325 -1.80 0.76 0.74
N ILE A 326 -1.15 1.57 1.56
CA ILE A 326 -0.07 1.11 2.45
C ILE A 326 -0.62 0.96 3.87
N LEU A 327 -0.45 -0.22 4.45
CA LEU A 327 -0.71 -0.50 5.86
C LEU A 327 0.55 -0.18 6.66
N GLY A 328 0.55 0.71 7.54
CA GLY A 328 -0.50 1.58 8.05
C GLY A 328 0.15 2.85 8.59
N ILE A 329 -0.67 3.76 9.10
CA ILE A 329 -0.12 5.04 9.61
C ILE A 329 0.75 4.88 10.85
N ILE A 330 0.43 3.95 11.74
CA ILE A 330 1.12 3.76 13.03
C ILE A 330 1.32 2.27 13.33
N ASP A 331 2.33 1.94 14.11
CA ASP A 331 2.52 0.57 14.61
C ASP A 331 1.33 0.13 15.47
N MET A 332 0.90 -1.12 15.31
CA MET A 332 -0.32 -1.64 15.92
C MET A 332 -0.04 -2.67 17.01
N ASN A 333 -0.71 -2.52 18.15
CA ASN A 333 -0.62 -3.49 19.25
C ASN A 333 -1.70 -4.57 19.14
N TYR A 334 -1.43 -5.65 18.45
CA TYR A 334 -2.36 -6.76 18.29
C TYR A 334 -2.76 -7.46 19.60
N ALA A 335 -1.92 -7.40 20.63
CA ALA A 335 -2.22 -8.02 21.93
C ALA A 335 -3.43 -7.38 22.63
N SER A 336 -3.75 -6.13 22.34
CA SER A 336 -4.88 -5.41 22.95
C SER A 336 -6.25 -6.00 22.59
N ALA A 337 -6.38 -6.65 21.44
CA ALA A 337 -7.63 -7.22 20.95
C ALA A 337 -7.75 -8.75 21.17
N GLY A 338 -6.93 -9.35 22.00
CA GLY A 338 -6.94 -10.81 22.20
C GLY A 338 -6.43 -11.61 21.00
N SER A 339 -5.76 -10.98 20.05
CA SER A 339 -5.12 -11.62 18.91
C SER A 339 -4.11 -12.68 19.33
N PRO A 340 -3.94 -13.77 18.57
CA PRO A 340 -2.84 -14.73 18.79
C PRO A 340 -1.47 -14.10 18.57
N ILE A 341 -1.39 -13.00 17.78
CA ILE A 341 -0.16 -12.21 17.59
C ILE A 341 0.06 -11.36 18.84
N LYS A 342 1.17 -11.63 19.56
CA LYS A 342 1.50 -10.95 20.81
C LYS A 342 2.54 -9.83 20.66
N LYS A 343 3.17 -9.72 19.49
CA LYS A 343 4.15 -8.70 19.21
C LYS A 343 3.54 -7.52 18.49
N LEU A 344 4.17 -6.36 18.64
CA LEU A 344 3.82 -5.16 17.89
C LEU A 344 3.97 -5.41 16.39
N ASN A 345 2.95 -5.05 15.61
CA ASN A 345 3.06 -4.99 14.16
C ASN A 345 3.73 -3.67 13.78
N VAL A 346 4.96 -3.77 13.29
CA VAL A 346 5.83 -2.62 13.03
C VAL A 346 5.81 -2.15 11.57
N LYS A 347 4.67 -2.33 10.88
CA LYS A 347 4.47 -1.82 9.52
C LYS A 347 4.10 -0.34 9.49
N GLY A 348 3.76 0.26 10.63
CA GLY A 348 3.40 1.66 10.73
C GLY A 348 4.46 2.62 10.19
N LEU A 349 4.01 3.75 9.67
CA LEU A 349 4.88 4.88 9.28
C LEU A 349 5.34 5.68 10.50
N ILE A 350 4.58 5.59 11.60
CA ILE A 350 4.90 6.19 12.90
C ILE A 350 5.24 5.05 13.86
N GLU A 351 6.37 5.17 14.53
CA GLU A 351 6.74 4.27 15.61
C GLU A 351 5.82 4.49 16.81
N SER A 352 5.31 3.40 17.39
CA SER A 352 4.56 3.45 18.64
C SER A 352 5.08 2.47 19.68
N ASP A 353 4.81 2.75 20.96
CA ASP A 353 5.07 1.81 22.05
C ASP A 353 3.92 0.81 22.26
N SER A 354 4.12 -0.12 23.18
CA SER A 354 3.12 -1.13 23.53
C SER A 354 1.83 -0.56 24.15
N THR A 355 1.83 0.71 24.54
CA THR A 355 0.64 1.45 25.01
C THR A 355 -0.07 2.20 23.88
N ARG A 356 0.37 2.05 22.64
CA ARG A 356 -0.14 2.69 21.42
C ARG A 356 0.21 4.16 21.31
N ARG A 357 1.10 4.69 22.13
CA ARG A 357 1.54 6.08 22.10
C ARG A 357 2.53 6.28 20.95
N ALA A 358 2.32 7.30 20.12
CA ALA A 358 3.24 7.70 19.06
C ALA A 358 4.57 8.20 19.66
N ILE A 359 5.67 7.75 19.05
CA ILE A 359 7.03 8.14 19.44
C ILE A 359 7.59 9.12 18.41
N ARG A 360 7.66 8.72 17.12
CA ARG A 360 8.18 9.54 16.03
C ARG A 360 7.76 9.02 14.65
N PRO A 361 7.78 9.85 13.62
CA PRO A 361 7.76 9.38 12.23
C PRO A 361 9.01 8.56 11.91
N LYS A 362 8.83 7.48 11.12
CA LYS A 362 9.91 6.66 10.59
C LYS A 362 10.37 7.20 9.22
N LEU A 363 11.49 6.68 8.71
CA LEU A 363 12.00 7.04 7.39
C LEU A 363 10.95 6.85 6.28
N ALA A 364 10.16 5.78 6.36
CA ALA A 364 9.09 5.49 5.40
C ALA A 364 8.01 6.59 5.34
N TYR A 365 7.69 7.25 6.47
CA TYR A 365 6.77 8.39 6.49
C TYR A 365 7.27 9.51 5.57
N HIS A 366 8.52 9.91 5.72
CA HIS A 366 9.11 10.99 4.92
C HIS A 366 9.26 10.59 3.44
N ALA A 367 9.69 9.36 3.17
CA ALA A 367 9.81 8.87 1.80
C ALA A 367 8.46 8.83 1.06
N MET A 368 7.40 8.38 1.72
CA MET A 368 6.05 8.40 1.15
C MET A 368 5.50 9.82 1.01
N GLN A 369 5.85 10.73 1.91
CA GLN A 369 5.53 12.15 1.81
C GLN A 369 6.15 12.79 0.55
N HIS A 370 7.40 12.40 0.19
CA HIS A 370 8.04 12.85 -1.04
C HIS A 370 7.30 12.32 -2.30
N VAL A 371 6.89 11.06 -2.28
CA VAL A 371 6.06 10.50 -3.38
C VAL A 371 4.75 11.26 -3.50
N ALA A 372 4.03 11.46 -2.39
CA ALA A 372 2.73 12.16 -2.40
C ALA A 372 2.85 13.63 -2.83
N ALA A 373 3.99 14.27 -2.56
CA ALA A 373 4.23 15.66 -2.96
C ALA A 373 4.43 15.83 -4.47
N ILE A 374 4.91 14.78 -5.17
CA ILE A 374 5.25 14.85 -6.60
C ILE A 374 4.14 14.24 -7.47
N PHE A 375 3.59 13.10 -7.05
CA PHE A 375 2.66 12.32 -7.87
C PHE A 375 1.21 12.49 -7.42
N ASP A 376 0.45 13.23 -8.19
CA ASP A 376 -0.99 13.42 -8.05
C ASP A 376 -1.69 13.32 -9.42
N ASN A 377 -2.97 13.67 -9.50
CA ASN A 377 -3.77 13.62 -10.73
C ASN A 377 -3.35 14.64 -11.80
N SER A 378 -2.38 15.51 -11.54
CA SER A 378 -1.76 16.38 -12.55
C SER A 378 -0.80 15.65 -13.50
N LEU A 379 -0.36 14.45 -13.09
CA LEU A 379 0.53 13.59 -13.87
C LEU A 379 -0.25 12.41 -14.47
N ARG A 380 -0.03 12.13 -15.75
CA ARG A 380 -0.54 10.94 -16.42
C ARG A 380 0.60 10.02 -16.83
N ARG A 381 0.36 8.73 -16.77
CA ARG A 381 1.34 7.71 -17.19
C ARG A 381 1.59 7.78 -18.70
N LEU A 382 2.85 7.55 -19.08
CA LEU A 382 3.30 7.40 -20.45
C LEU A 382 3.78 5.97 -20.71
N PRO A 383 3.57 5.42 -21.92
CA PRO A 383 4.24 4.20 -22.34
C PRO A 383 5.72 4.52 -22.59
N VAL A 384 6.58 4.11 -21.66
CA VAL A 384 8.03 4.34 -21.74
C VAL A 384 8.74 3.01 -21.91
N ARG A 385 9.65 2.95 -22.87
CA ARG A 385 10.59 1.84 -23.07
C ARG A 385 11.99 2.42 -23.25
N PRO A 386 12.67 2.83 -22.17
CA PRO A 386 14.02 3.34 -22.28
C PRO A 386 14.98 2.21 -22.66
N THR A 387 16.03 2.57 -23.37
CA THR A 387 17.20 1.72 -23.48
C THR A 387 18.13 2.02 -22.31
N TYR A 388 18.62 1.00 -21.66
CA TYR A 388 19.56 1.16 -20.54
C TYR A 388 20.67 0.12 -20.59
N ASN A 389 21.80 0.48 -19.98
CA ASN A 389 22.94 -0.41 -19.76
C ASN A 389 23.49 -0.20 -18.34
N VAL A 390 23.75 -1.31 -17.66
CA VAL A 390 24.33 -1.33 -16.32
C VAL A 390 25.83 -1.45 -16.42
N ASN A 391 26.56 -0.47 -15.90
CA ASN A 391 28.03 -0.41 -16.03
C ASN A 391 28.78 -1.28 -15.01
N ALA A 392 28.10 -1.89 -14.04
CA ALA A 392 28.76 -2.68 -13.00
C ALA A 392 28.14 -4.08 -12.78
N PRO A 393 28.94 -5.11 -12.41
CA PRO A 393 28.42 -6.43 -12.02
C PRO A 393 27.63 -6.37 -10.70
N LEU A 394 26.73 -7.35 -10.46
CA LEU A 394 26.08 -7.54 -9.16
C LEU A 394 27.15 -7.67 -8.07
N ALA A 395 26.93 -7.02 -6.92
CA ALA A 395 27.81 -7.20 -5.78
C ALA A 395 27.72 -8.66 -5.28
N PRO A 396 28.84 -9.24 -4.77
CA PRO A 396 28.80 -10.54 -4.15
C PRO A 396 27.78 -10.56 -2.99
N GLY A 397 26.88 -11.56 -2.97
CA GLY A 397 25.87 -11.70 -1.92
C GLY A 397 24.49 -11.05 -2.22
N GLU A 398 24.31 -10.37 -3.35
CA GLU A 398 22.97 -9.94 -3.77
C GLU A 398 22.12 -11.15 -4.14
N VAL A 399 21.01 -11.32 -3.40
CA VAL A 399 20.06 -12.43 -3.60
C VAL A 399 19.03 -12.02 -4.64
N LYS A 400 18.97 -12.79 -5.74
CA LYS A 400 17.90 -12.64 -6.74
C LYS A 400 16.67 -13.44 -6.30
N TYR A 401 15.57 -12.73 -6.09
CA TYR A 401 14.28 -13.37 -5.79
C TYR A 401 13.40 -13.54 -7.02
N ASN A 402 13.70 -12.87 -8.13
CA ASN A 402 13.02 -13.05 -9.39
C ASN A 402 13.72 -14.09 -10.25
N LYS A 403 12.95 -14.91 -10.97
CA LYS A 403 13.45 -15.86 -11.96
C LYS A 403 14.12 -15.18 -13.17
N ASN A 404 13.91 -13.86 -13.35
CA ASN A 404 14.63 -13.09 -14.35
C ASN A 404 16.08 -12.90 -13.89
N THR A 405 16.97 -13.53 -14.63
CA THR A 405 18.41 -13.47 -14.40
C THR A 405 19.02 -12.17 -14.94
N ASP A 406 18.28 -11.41 -15.72
CA ASP A 406 18.71 -10.13 -16.27
C ASP A 406 18.52 -9.03 -15.24
N ARG A 407 19.49 -8.16 -15.14
CA ARG A 407 19.45 -6.98 -14.27
C ARG A 407 18.40 -6.06 -14.79
N SER A 408 17.23 -6.09 -14.19
CA SER A 408 16.10 -5.28 -14.60
C SER A 408 16.02 -3.99 -13.78
N LEU A 409 15.54 -2.96 -14.47
CA LEU A 409 15.14 -1.72 -13.87
C LEU A 409 13.63 -1.59 -14.02
N ALA A 410 12.96 -1.27 -12.91
CA ALA A 410 11.63 -0.69 -13.01
C ALA A 410 11.78 0.76 -13.49
N VAL A 411 11.19 1.06 -14.64
CA VAL A 411 11.18 2.41 -15.21
C VAL A 411 9.78 2.76 -15.66
N TYR A 412 9.22 3.83 -15.09
CA TYR A 412 7.92 4.35 -15.50
C TYR A 412 8.01 5.84 -15.79
N GLY A 413 7.33 6.30 -16.82
CA GLY A 413 7.30 7.70 -17.23
C GLY A 413 5.94 8.34 -17.01
N TYR A 414 5.96 9.60 -16.64
CA TYR A 414 4.75 10.40 -16.43
C TYR A 414 4.91 11.76 -17.06
N GLU A 415 3.80 12.32 -17.53
CA GLU A 415 3.73 13.63 -18.18
C GLU A 415 2.73 14.52 -17.43
N HIS A 416 3.12 15.74 -17.15
CA HIS A 416 2.22 16.73 -16.56
C HIS A 416 1.17 17.18 -17.59
N ASN A 417 -0.11 17.16 -17.17
CA ASN A 417 -1.26 17.38 -18.07
C ASN A 417 -1.18 18.69 -18.87
N ASN A 418 -0.71 19.76 -18.24
CA ASN A 418 -0.68 21.09 -18.85
C ASN A 418 0.67 21.40 -19.52
N SER A 419 1.79 21.32 -18.79
CA SER A 419 3.11 21.72 -19.31
C SER A 419 3.74 20.71 -20.26
N LYS A 420 3.24 19.46 -20.28
CA LYS A 420 3.83 18.33 -21.01
C LYS A 420 5.24 17.97 -20.57
N LYS A 421 5.74 18.56 -19.47
CA LYS A 421 7.01 18.17 -18.86
C LYS A 421 6.91 16.79 -18.27
N GLN A 422 8.04 16.08 -18.17
CA GLN A 422 8.07 14.67 -17.85
C GLN A 422 8.93 14.37 -16.62
N VAL A 423 8.57 13.30 -15.95
CA VAL A 423 9.31 12.68 -14.85
C VAL A 423 9.35 11.17 -15.06
N TYR A 424 10.50 10.58 -14.79
CA TYR A 424 10.72 9.12 -14.85
C TYR A 424 11.11 8.61 -13.49
N THR A 425 10.45 7.55 -13.03
CA THR A 425 10.80 6.81 -11.81
C THR A 425 11.69 5.63 -12.19
N ILE A 426 12.76 5.39 -11.43
CA ILE A 426 13.76 4.38 -11.77
C ILE A 426 14.27 3.73 -10.48
N TRP A 427 14.36 2.40 -10.44
CA TRP A 427 15.02 1.63 -9.39
C TRP A 427 15.40 0.23 -9.86
N MET A 428 16.33 -0.40 -9.15
CA MET A 428 16.62 -1.83 -9.34
C MET A 428 15.52 -2.66 -8.68
N ASP A 429 14.81 -3.47 -9.45
CA ASP A 429 13.63 -4.23 -9.03
C ASP A 429 13.89 -5.71 -8.72
N GLU A 430 15.10 -6.17 -8.91
CA GLU A 430 15.48 -7.61 -8.87
C GLU A 430 15.41 -8.23 -7.46
N CYS A 431 15.55 -7.43 -6.40
CA CYS A 431 15.78 -7.91 -5.04
C CYS A 431 14.73 -7.44 -4.05
N ILE A 432 14.59 -8.17 -2.93
CA ILE A 432 13.99 -7.63 -1.72
C ILE A 432 14.80 -6.39 -1.32
N PRO A 433 14.13 -5.27 -0.97
CA PRO A 433 14.85 -4.09 -0.51
C PRO A 433 15.77 -4.38 0.68
N ASN A 434 17.01 -3.96 0.57
CA ASN A 434 18.04 -4.21 1.58
C ASN A 434 18.37 -2.94 2.39
N ASN A 435 19.20 -3.11 3.43
CA ASN A 435 19.64 -2.02 4.31
C ASN A 435 20.95 -1.36 3.78
N SER A 436 21.03 -1.08 2.46
CA SER A 436 22.21 -0.48 1.81
C SER A 436 21.80 0.60 0.81
N TYR A 437 22.59 1.64 0.67
CA TYR A 437 22.50 2.64 -0.40
C TYR A 437 23.48 2.37 -1.55
N GLN A 438 23.88 1.14 -1.75
CA GLN A 438 24.84 0.83 -2.80
C GLN A 438 24.24 1.11 -4.17
N THR A 439 24.78 2.10 -4.86
CA THR A 439 24.39 2.49 -6.21
C THR A 439 25.19 1.75 -7.27
N ARG A 440 24.62 1.72 -8.46
CA ARG A 440 25.30 1.34 -9.71
C ARG A 440 25.09 2.42 -10.74
N ASP A 441 26.13 2.75 -11.48
CA ASP A 441 26.05 3.71 -12.56
C ASP A 441 25.34 3.10 -13.77
N MET A 442 24.32 3.81 -14.25
CA MET A 442 23.50 3.41 -15.37
C MET A 442 23.61 4.43 -16.51
N ASN A 443 23.63 3.93 -17.73
CA ASN A 443 23.42 4.75 -18.93
C ASN A 443 21.96 4.56 -19.36
N LEU A 444 21.23 5.66 -19.54
CA LEU A 444 19.81 5.66 -19.85
C LEU A 444 19.54 6.49 -21.09
N THR A 445 18.69 6.00 -21.98
CA THR A 445 18.26 6.74 -23.17
C THR A 445 16.75 6.71 -23.25
N PHE A 446 16.13 7.89 -23.24
CA PHE A 446 14.70 8.08 -23.42
C PHE A 446 14.41 8.67 -24.78
N LEU A 447 13.40 8.13 -25.46
CA LEU A 447 12.93 8.66 -26.75
C LEU A 447 11.80 9.64 -26.52
N ASN A 448 11.85 10.77 -27.24
CA ASN A 448 10.82 11.83 -27.20
C ASN A 448 10.57 12.39 -25.78
N ALA A 449 11.60 12.38 -24.94
CA ALA A 449 11.50 12.94 -23.59
C ALA A 449 11.41 14.49 -23.64
N ASN A 450 10.49 15.05 -22.85
CA ASN A 450 10.31 16.49 -22.72
C ASN A 450 10.81 16.96 -21.34
N ILE A 451 12.11 17.05 -21.22
CA ILE A 451 12.84 17.58 -20.06
C ILE A 451 13.82 18.65 -20.58
N ASP A 452 13.72 19.86 -20.04
CA ASP A 452 14.65 20.95 -20.41
C ASP A 452 15.75 21.14 -19.37
N GLN A 453 15.42 20.98 -18.09
CA GLN A 453 16.34 21.11 -16.98
C GLN A 453 16.26 19.82 -16.13
N PRO A 454 17.01 18.79 -16.48
CA PRO A 454 16.95 17.54 -15.74
C PRO A 454 17.54 17.67 -14.33
N VAL A 455 16.79 17.17 -13.35
CA VAL A 455 17.24 16.98 -11.98
C VAL A 455 17.11 15.52 -11.60
N TYR A 456 18.00 15.08 -10.71
CA TYR A 456 17.91 13.81 -10.03
C TYR A 456 17.22 14.01 -8.67
N VAL A 457 16.29 13.16 -8.32
CA VAL A 457 15.64 13.18 -7.00
C VAL A 457 15.80 11.81 -6.36
N ASP A 458 16.35 11.76 -5.17
CA ASP A 458 16.31 10.57 -4.32
C ASP A 458 15.03 10.59 -3.49
N ILE A 459 14.12 9.64 -3.73
CA ILE A 459 12.82 9.60 -3.06
C ILE A 459 12.96 9.31 -1.56
N ILE A 460 13.94 8.50 -1.16
CA ILE A 460 14.09 8.10 0.24
C ILE A 460 14.49 9.31 1.11
N SER A 461 15.49 10.08 0.68
CA SER A 461 15.93 11.27 1.41
C SER A 461 15.15 12.53 1.06
N GLY A 462 14.49 12.56 -0.08
CA GLY A 462 13.89 13.76 -0.67
C GLY A 462 14.91 14.73 -1.26
N GLY A 463 16.18 14.37 -1.33
CA GLY A 463 17.24 15.22 -1.92
C GLY A 463 17.02 15.45 -3.42
N VAL A 464 17.18 16.71 -3.84
CA VAL A 464 17.13 17.11 -5.25
C VAL A 464 18.54 17.54 -5.66
N TYR A 465 19.04 16.93 -6.74
CA TYR A 465 20.42 17.08 -7.18
C TYR A 465 20.50 17.57 -8.62
N GLU A 466 21.53 18.36 -8.90
CA GLU A 466 21.88 18.76 -10.27
C GLU A 466 22.50 17.58 -11.03
N ILE A 467 22.00 17.28 -12.22
CA ILE A 467 22.69 16.37 -13.13
C ILE A 467 23.65 17.22 -13.97
N PRO A 468 25.00 17.01 -13.83
CA PRO A 468 25.98 17.81 -14.56
C PRO A 468 25.77 17.75 -16.09
N ALA A 469 26.01 18.87 -16.77
CA ALA A 469 25.89 18.93 -18.23
C ALA A 469 26.77 17.91 -18.98
N SER A 470 27.85 17.42 -18.33
CA SER A 470 28.70 16.35 -18.86
C SER A 470 28.05 14.96 -18.81
N GLN A 471 27.02 14.77 -18.00
CA GLN A 471 26.34 13.48 -17.81
C GLN A 471 25.03 13.34 -18.60
N TRP A 472 24.62 14.37 -19.33
CA TRP A 472 23.43 14.24 -20.18
C TRP A 472 23.55 15.07 -21.47
N LYS A 473 22.85 14.63 -22.50
CA LYS A 473 22.73 15.38 -23.76
C LYS A 473 21.43 15.07 -24.48
N LYS A 474 21.01 16.04 -25.29
CA LYS A 474 19.92 15.86 -26.26
C LYS A 474 20.53 15.60 -27.62
N ASP A 475 20.11 14.52 -28.27
CA ASP A 475 20.59 14.11 -29.60
C ASP A 475 19.36 13.74 -30.45
N GLY A 476 18.91 14.69 -31.27
CA GLY A 476 17.65 14.56 -31.98
C GLY A 476 16.46 14.37 -31.03
N ASN A 477 15.76 13.26 -31.19
CA ASN A 477 14.65 12.87 -30.31
C ASN A 477 15.08 12.04 -29.08
N LYS A 478 16.39 11.83 -28.85
CA LYS A 478 16.94 11.09 -27.74
C LYS A 478 17.39 12.02 -26.64
N LEU A 479 17.03 11.71 -25.40
CA LEU A 479 17.60 12.28 -24.19
C LEU A 479 18.45 11.20 -23.53
N ILE A 480 19.77 11.41 -23.50
CA ILE A 480 20.77 10.44 -23.11
C ILE A 480 21.39 10.88 -21.79
N PHE A 481 21.42 9.98 -20.83
CA PHE A 481 22.08 10.14 -19.53
C PHE A 481 23.19 9.10 -19.36
N GLN A 482 24.29 9.51 -18.74
CA GLN A 482 25.47 8.65 -18.50
C GLN A 482 25.84 8.68 -17.02
N ASN A 483 26.23 7.50 -16.50
CA ASN A 483 26.69 7.31 -15.12
C ASN A 483 25.72 7.86 -14.07
N ILE A 484 24.43 7.59 -14.25
CA ILE A 484 23.41 7.95 -13.28
C ILE A 484 23.39 6.90 -12.17
N PRO A 485 23.60 7.29 -10.89
CA PRO A 485 23.60 6.35 -9.78
C PRO A 485 22.19 5.85 -9.50
N VAL A 486 21.95 4.55 -9.64
CA VAL A 486 20.68 3.87 -9.38
C VAL A 486 20.90 2.77 -8.34
N TYR A 487 19.97 2.60 -7.44
CA TYR A 487 19.97 1.57 -6.40
C TYR A 487 18.57 0.93 -6.28
N ASP A 488 18.33 0.11 -5.25
CA ASP A 488 17.06 -0.57 -5.01
C ASP A 488 15.97 0.31 -4.35
N GLY A 489 16.24 1.59 -4.12
CA GLY A 489 15.26 2.62 -3.77
C GLY A 489 14.91 3.49 -4.99
N PRO A 490 13.68 4.01 -5.08
CA PRO A 490 13.27 4.83 -6.22
C PRO A 490 14.04 6.15 -6.31
N ILE A 491 14.56 6.42 -7.50
CA ILE A 491 15.05 7.73 -7.90
C ILE A 491 14.20 8.31 -9.02
N LEU A 492 14.24 9.63 -9.21
CA LEU A 492 13.62 10.27 -10.35
C LEU A 492 14.66 10.95 -11.23
N ILE A 493 14.41 10.91 -12.55
CA ILE A 493 14.92 11.91 -13.49
C ILE A 493 13.70 12.74 -13.90
N ALA A 494 13.71 14.02 -13.62
CA ALA A 494 12.56 14.89 -13.80
C ALA A 494 12.95 16.24 -14.41
N ASP A 495 12.01 16.86 -15.11
CA ASP A 495 12.13 18.29 -15.37
C ASP A 495 12.04 19.05 -14.03
N LYS A 496 12.97 19.96 -13.76
CA LYS A 496 13.06 20.72 -12.52
C LYS A 496 11.77 21.45 -12.17
N SER A 497 11.00 21.89 -13.20
CA SER A 497 9.75 22.61 -13.00
C SER A 497 8.63 21.77 -12.36
N LEU A 498 8.75 20.43 -12.38
CA LEU A 498 7.80 19.50 -11.77
C LEU A 498 8.09 19.22 -10.30
N ILE A 499 9.26 19.61 -9.81
CA ILE A 499 9.71 19.31 -8.45
C ILE A 499 9.58 20.57 -7.60
N GLY A 500 8.56 20.58 -6.72
CA GLY A 500 8.48 21.60 -5.69
C GLY A 500 9.65 21.45 -4.71
N THR A 501 10.49 22.46 -4.60
CA THR A 501 11.67 22.42 -3.73
C THR A 501 11.59 23.43 -2.59
N ARG A 502 12.21 23.07 -1.46
CA ARG A 502 12.62 24.01 -0.43
C ARG A 502 14.14 24.16 -0.49
N ASN A 503 14.63 25.39 -0.32
CA ASN A 503 16.06 25.65 -0.15
C ASN A 503 16.55 25.01 1.16
N GLN A 504 17.79 24.62 1.18
CA GLN A 504 18.44 24.08 2.39
C GLN A 504 18.59 25.15 3.46
#